data_9b993370c43a4ca3c2f202b2f0a86711
#
_entry.id   9b993370c43a4ca3c2f202b2f0a86711
#
_cell.length_a   1.000
_cell.length_b   1.000
_cell.length_c   1.000
_cell.angle_alpha   90.00
_cell.angle_beta   90.00
_cell.angle_gamma   90.00
#
_symmetry.space_group_name_H-M   'P 1'
#
loop_
_entity.id
_entity.type
_entity.pdbx_description
1 polymer ?
#
loop_
_entity_poly.entity_id
_entity_poly.type
_entity_poly.pdbx_seq_one_letter_code
_entity_poly.pdbx_strand_id
1 'polypeptide(L)'
;MSVTIDTVVVGPLDVNCYIIGCDEHKTCAVIDPGDSAGRIMQKVGDRDYKVTMVINTHSHADHTGANAKLKAMTGALIHIHEGDAHILTHPSMSDMSAYLGIDPSPPADVLLKDGNTLKVCPCAELAVIHTPGHSPGGICLLHGTTLFTGDTLFRFSVGRSDLPGGDGRTLLKSITEKLFPLSDKVTAYPGHGEPTTMGEEKKYNPFLVGAYR
;
A
#
# COMPACT_ATOMS: atom_id res chain seq x y z
N MET A 1 -8.46 21.85 7.79
CA MET A 1 -8.94 20.48 7.56
C MET A 1 -7.76 19.55 7.84
N SER A 2 -7.84 18.69 8.85
CA SER A 2 -6.72 17.79 9.17
C SER A 2 -7.01 16.40 8.64
N VAL A 3 -6.21 15.98 7.67
CA VAL A 3 -6.10 14.58 7.28
C VAL A 3 -5.20 13.90 8.31
N THR A 4 -5.61 12.75 8.80
CA THR A 4 -4.86 11.95 9.78
C THR A 4 -4.33 10.69 9.13
N ILE A 5 -3.19 10.23 9.61
CA ILE A 5 -2.60 8.96 9.20
C ILE A 5 -2.27 8.20 10.47
N ASP A 6 -2.89 7.04 10.62
CA ASP A 6 -2.58 6.10 11.69
C ASP A 6 -1.95 4.84 11.10
N THR A 7 -0.99 4.24 11.81
CA THR A 7 -0.35 2.98 11.41
C THR A 7 -0.71 1.89 12.40
N VAL A 8 -1.05 0.72 11.89
CA VAL A 8 -1.26 -0.51 12.67
C VAL A 8 -0.35 -1.59 12.08
N VAL A 9 0.67 -1.99 12.81
CA VAL A 9 1.55 -3.10 12.37
C VAL A 9 0.79 -4.41 12.57
N VAL A 10 0.65 -5.20 11.50
CA VAL A 10 -0.20 -6.40 11.46
C VAL A 10 0.50 -7.60 10.86
N GLY A 11 0.01 -8.79 11.22
CA GLY A 11 0.44 -10.06 10.65
C GLY A 11 1.83 -10.53 11.06
N PRO A 12 2.21 -11.73 10.59
CA PRO A 12 3.47 -12.37 10.97
C PRO A 12 4.72 -11.74 10.33
N LEU A 13 4.53 -10.89 9.31
CA LEU A 13 5.61 -10.19 8.61
C LEU A 13 5.68 -8.69 8.96
N ASP A 14 4.98 -8.24 10.01
CA ASP A 14 4.99 -6.86 10.50
C ASP A 14 4.66 -5.82 9.42
N VAL A 15 3.59 -6.08 8.65
CA VAL A 15 3.09 -5.16 7.62
C VAL A 15 2.54 -3.89 8.26
N ASN A 16 2.89 -2.76 7.72
CA ASN A 16 2.30 -1.47 8.05
C ASN A 16 0.96 -1.29 7.34
N CYS A 17 -0.13 -1.57 8.04
CA CYS A 17 -1.46 -1.19 7.60
C CYS A 17 -1.68 0.29 7.94
N TYR A 18 -2.03 1.11 6.93
CA TYR A 18 -2.29 2.53 7.13
C TYR A 18 -3.77 2.85 7.08
N ILE A 19 -4.20 3.75 7.96
CA ILE A 19 -5.54 4.32 7.98
C ILE A 19 -5.39 5.81 7.67
N ILE A 20 -5.79 6.22 6.47
CA ILE A 20 -5.84 7.63 6.09
C ILE A 20 -7.28 8.13 6.21
N GLY A 21 -7.52 9.13 7.04
CA GLY A 21 -8.86 9.58 7.37
C GLY A 21 -8.97 11.10 7.53
N CYS A 22 -10.20 11.54 7.73
CA CYS A 22 -10.52 12.95 7.93
C CYS A 22 -11.44 13.12 9.13
N ASP A 23 -10.97 13.86 10.13
CA ASP A 23 -11.72 14.13 11.37
C ASP A 23 -13.03 14.91 11.12
N GLU A 24 -13.08 15.71 10.08
CA GLU A 24 -14.28 16.50 9.74
C GLU A 24 -15.38 15.64 9.11
N HIS A 25 -15.00 14.73 8.17
CA HIS A 25 -15.96 13.92 7.43
C HIS A 25 -16.19 12.53 8.06
N LYS A 26 -15.43 12.20 9.09
CA LYS A 26 -15.50 10.91 9.79
C LYS A 26 -15.44 9.70 8.85
N THR A 27 -14.61 9.81 7.80
CA THR A 27 -14.37 8.74 6.82
C THR A 27 -12.90 8.45 6.68
N CYS A 28 -12.56 7.21 6.33
CA CYS A 28 -11.20 6.78 6.08
C CYS A 28 -11.11 5.72 4.97
N ALA A 29 -9.90 5.58 4.42
CA ALA A 29 -9.47 4.41 3.67
C ALA A 29 -8.47 3.60 4.51
N VAL A 30 -8.50 2.29 4.33
CA VAL A 30 -7.53 1.35 4.92
C VAL A 30 -6.63 0.84 3.80
N ILE A 31 -5.32 1.00 3.95
CA ILE A 31 -4.30 0.60 2.97
C ILE A 31 -3.55 -0.59 3.54
N ASP A 32 -3.40 -1.65 2.74
CA ASP A 32 -2.69 -2.89 3.04
C ASP A 32 -3.08 -3.53 4.38
N PRO A 33 -4.34 -3.93 4.55
CA PRO A 33 -4.77 -4.66 5.74
C PRO A 33 -4.30 -6.12 5.69
N GLY A 34 -3.07 -6.36 6.07
CA GLY A 34 -2.42 -7.67 5.95
C GLY A 34 -3.01 -8.73 6.88
N ASP A 35 -3.50 -8.35 8.05
CA ASP A 35 -4.10 -9.23 9.04
C ASP A 35 -4.80 -8.43 10.14
N SER A 36 -5.26 -9.12 11.20
CA SER A 36 -5.74 -8.48 12.45
C SER A 36 -6.86 -7.45 12.25
N ALA A 37 -7.86 -7.77 11.43
CA ALA A 37 -9.01 -6.89 11.13
C ALA A 37 -9.62 -6.25 12.39
N GLY A 38 -9.68 -6.97 13.52
CA GLY A 38 -10.19 -6.46 14.79
C GLY A 38 -9.36 -5.28 15.34
N ARG A 39 -8.02 -5.37 15.27
CA ARG A 39 -7.12 -4.28 15.70
C ARG A 39 -7.22 -3.07 14.77
N ILE A 40 -7.34 -3.30 13.46
CA ILE A 40 -7.56 -2.24 12.48
C ILE A 40 -8.87 -1.52 12.79
N MET A 41 -9.97 -2.27 12.96
CA MET A 41 -11.30 -1.70 13.27
C MET A 41 -11.35 -1.02 14.64
N GLN A 42 -10.61 -1.49 15.62
CA GLN A 42 -10.46 -0.77 16.91
C GLN A 42 -9.85 0.61 16.65
N LYS A 43 -8.75 0.69 15.89
CA LYS A 43 -8.09 1.97 15.56
C LYS A 43 -8.97 2.92 14.75
N VAL A 44 -9.77 2.37 13.83
CA VAL A 44 -10.82 3.12 13.10
C VAL A 44 -11.87 3.66 14.07
N GLY A 45 -12.30 2.84 15.04
CA GLY A 45 -13.30 3.21 16.07
C GLY A 45 -12.78 4.29 17.03
N ASP A 46 -11.50 4.29 17.39
CA ASP A 46 -10.87 5.33 18.23
C ASP A 46 -11.01 6.74 17.63
N ARG A 47 -11.17 6.82 16.31
CA ARG A 47 -11.38 8.07 15.55
C ARG A 47 -12.84 8.33 15.21
N ASP A 48 -13.74 7.39 15.49
CA ASP A 48 -15.15 7.41 15.03
C ASP A 48 -15.23 7.52 13.50
N TYR A 49 -14.38 6.78 12.79
CA TYR A 49 -14.36 6.77 11.33
C TYR A 49 -15.23 5.66 10.75
N LYS A 50 -15.79 5.97 9.56
CA LYS A 50 -16.39 4.97 8.67
C LYS A 50 -15.37 4.60 7.57
N VAL A 51 -15.06 3.32 7.43
CA VAL A 51 -14.22 2.84 6.33
C VAL A 51 -15.01 2.91 5.03
N THR A 52 -14.51 3.64 4.05
CA THR A 52 -15.16 3.81 2.73
C THR A 52 -14.53 2.94 1.65
N MET A 53 -13.24 2.60 1.81
CA MET A 53 -12.51 1.76 0.87
C MET A 53 -11.37 1.01 1.56
N VAL A 54 -11.06 -0.17 1.03
CA VAL A 54 -9.85 -0.94 1.28
C VAL A 54 -9.00 -0.85 0.04
N ILE A 55 -7.72 -0.51 0.17
CA ILE A 55 -6.80 -0.33 -0.95
C ILE A 55 -5.60 -1.24 -0.74
N ASN A 56 -5.27 -2.08 -1.71
CA ASN A 56 -4.04 -2.86 -1.69
C ASN A 56 -3.02 -2.22 -2.62
N THR A 57 -1.81 -1.98 -2.11
CA THR A 57 -0.70 -1.51 -2.93
C THR A 57 -0.24 -2.58 -3.91
N HIS A 58 -0.39 -3.85 -3.54
CA HIS A 58 -0.12 -5.02 -4.37
C HIS A 58 -0.83 -6.27 -3.81
N SER A 59 -0.65 -7.42 -4.45
CA SER A 59 -1.46 -8.62 -4.19
C SER A 59 -0.85 -9.63 -3.21
N HIS A 60 0.32 -9.39 -2.62
CA HIS A 60 0.91 -10.36 -1.72
C HIS A 60 0.04 -10.61 -0.49
N ALA A 61 0.05 -11.85 -0.02
CA ALA A 61 -0.87 -12.34 0.98
C ALA A 61 -0.79 -11.58 2.31
N ASP A 62 0.41 -11.19 2.72
CA ASP A 62 0.66 -10.42 3.94
C ASP A 62 0.11 -8.99 3.91
N HIS A 63 -0.22 -8.43 2.73
CA HIS A 63 -0.88 -7.13 2.57
C HIS A 63 -2.40 -7.23 2.43
N THR A 64 -2.96 -8.43 2.27
CA THR A 64 -4.36 -8.62 1.86
C THR A 64 -5.19 -9.49 2.80
N GLY A 65 -4.58 -10.05 3.83
CA GLY A 65 -5.20 -11.09 4.68
C GLY A 65 -6.43 -10.66 5.49
N ALA A 66 -6.61 -9.36 5.74
CA ALA A 66 -7.82 -8.86 6.39
C ALA A 66 -8.89 -8.33 5.41
N ASN A 67 -8.66 -8.38 4.09
CA ASN A 67 -9.59 -7.86 3.08
C ASN A 67 -11.00 -8.40 3.25
N ALA A 68 -11.15 -9.73 3.34
CA ALA A 68 -12.44 -10.39 3.48
C ALA A 68 -13.20 -9.92 4.72
N LYS A 69 -12.51 -9.88 5.86
CA LYS A 69 -13.09 -9.48 7.16
C LYS A 69 -13.48 -8.02 7.15
N LEU A 70 -12.63 -7.12 6.68
CA LEU A 70 -12.93 -5.68 6.59
C LEU A 70 -14.10 -5.42 5.66
N LYS A 71 -14.13 -6.06 4.48
CA LYS A 71 -15.27 -5.95 3.56
C LYS A 71 -16.58 -6.41 4.22
N ALA A 72 -16.56 -7.54 4.92
CA ALA A 72 -17.74 -8.05 5.62
C ALA A 72 -18.21 -7.13 6.76
N MET A 73 -17.28 -6.53 7.52
CA MET A 73 -17.60 -5.66 8.66
C MET A 73 -18.09 -4.27 8.24
N THR A 74 -17.60 -3.74 7.11
CA THR A 74 -17.76 -2.33 6.77
C THR A 74 -18.55 -2.08 5.49
N GLY A 75 -18.64 -3.08 4.61
CA GLY A 75 -19.17 -2.94 3.25
C GLY A 75 -18.23 -2.19 2.30
N ALA A 76 -17.01 -1.84 2.75
CA ALA A 76 -16.04 -1.14 1.92
C ALA A 76 -15.57 -2.00 0.74
N LEU A 77 -15.39 -1.36 -0.42
CA LEU A 77 -14.93 -2.04 -1.64
C LEU A 77 -13.41 -2.21 -1.61
N ILE A 78 -12.95 -3.34 -2.15
CA ILE A 78 -11.53 -3.66 -2.28
C ILE A 78 -11.01 -3.12 -3.62
N HIS A 79 -9.98 -2.28 -3.55
CA HIS A 79 -9.33 -1.65 -4.70
C HIS A 79 -7.93 -2.21 -4.86
N ILE A 80 -7.55 -2.58 -6.07
CA ILE A 80 -6.18 -3.00 -6.44
C ILE A 80 -5.89 -2.61 -7.89
N HIS A 81 -4.62 -2.47 -8.24
CA HIS A 81 -4.24 -2.22 -9.63
C HIS A 81 -4.57 -3.42 -10.53
N GLU A 82 -5.03 -3.16 -11.77
CA GLU A 82 -5.44 -4.20 -12.72
C GLU A 82 -4.37 -5.27 -12.97
N GLY A 83 -3.09 -4.89 -12.90
CA GLY A 83 -1.96 -5.80 -13.06
C GLY A 83 -1.86 -6.90 -12.00
N ASP A 84 -2.37 -6.64 -10.78
CA ASP A 84 -2.33 -7.58 -9.66
C ASP A 84 -3.68 -8.25 -9.37
N ALA A 85 -4.76 -7.79 -9.97
CA ALA A 85 -6.11 -8.26 -9.64
C ALA A 85 -6.30 -9.77 -9.81
N HIS A 86 -5.71 -10.36 -10.87
CA HIS A 86 -5.80 -11.80 -11.11
C HIS A 86 -4.89 -12.61 -10.18
N ILE A 87 -3.83 -11.99 -9.64
CA ILE A 87 -2.90 -12.64 -8.72
C ILE A 87 -3.54 -12.74 -7.33
N LEU A 88 -4.34 -11.74 -6.93
CA LEU A 88 -5.01 -11.67 -5.64
C LEU A 88 -5.78 -12.95 -5.27
N THR A 89 -6.37 -13.60 -6.25
CA THR A 89 -7.13 -14.85 -6.08
C THR A 89 -6.45 -16.08 -6.69
N HIS A 90 -5.19 -15.94 -7.10
CA HIS A 90 -4.45 -17.08 -7.63
C HIS A 90 -4.19 -18.14 -6.54
N PRO A 91 -4.25 -19.45 -6.84
CA PRO A 91 -4.02 -20.50 -5.85
C PRO A 91 -2.72 -20.33 -5.04
N SER A 92 -1.64 -19.88 -5.67
CA SER A 92 -0.37 -19.61 -4.96
C SER A 92 -0.50 -18.55 -3.84
N MET A 93 -1.41 -17.59 -3.96
CA MET A 93 -1.69 -16.61 -2.89
C MET A 93 -2.48 -17.26 -1.76
N SER A 94 -3.40 -18.17 -2.06
CA SER A 94 -4.10 -18.96 -1.05
C SER A 94 -3.14 -19.88 -0.29
N ASP A 95 -2.19 -20.52 -0.98
CA ASP A 95 -1.15 -21.34 -0.37
C ASP A 95 -0.24 -20.50 0.53
N MET A 96 0.15 -19.31 0.08
CA MET A 96 0.95 -18.39 0.89
C MET A 96 0.17 -17.89 2.12
N SER A 97 -1.12 -17.57 1.97
CA SER A 97 -1.99 -17.20 3.09
C SER A 97 -2.07 -18.31 4.12
N ALA A 98 -2.25 -19.56 3.68
CA ALA A 98 -2.26 -20.72 4.56
C ALA A 98 -0.92 -20.92 5.27
N TYR A 99 0.21 -20.74 4.57
CA TYR A 99 1.54 -20.81 5.16
C TYR A 99 1.76 -19.75 6.24
N LEU A 100 1.27 -18.54 6.01
CA LEU A 100 1.38 -17.41 6.96
C LEU A 100 0.31 -17.47 8.07
N GLY A 101 -0.67 -18.36 7.98
CA GLY A 101 -1.78 -18.46 8.94
C GLY A 101 -2.76 -17.28 8.86
N ILE A 102 -2.90 -16.66 7.69
CA ILE A 102 -3.81 -15.55 7.41
C ILE A 102 -4.89 -15.97 6.39
N ASP A 103 -5.98 -15.20 6.32
CA ASP A 103 -7.06 -15.52 5.38
C ASP A 103 -6.69 -15.11 3.94
N PRO A 104 -7.13 -15.87 2.92
CA PRO A 104 -6.99 -15.45 1.53
C PRO A 104 -7.93 -14.28 1.22
N SER A 105 -7.50 -13.39 0.32
CA SER A 105 -8.33 -12.27 -0.13
C SER A 105 -9.43 -12.74 -1.09
N PRO A 106 -10.62 -12.15 -1.04
CA PRO A 106 -11.60 -12.25 -2.11
C PRO A 106 -11.16 -11.44 -3.34
N PRO A 107 -11.83 -11.58 -4.49
CA PRO A 107 -11.58 -10.72 -5.65
C PRO A 107 -11.74 -9.24 -5.31
N ALA A 108 -10.97 -8.39 -6.01
CA ALA A 108 -11.13 -6.95 -5.94
C ALA A 108 -12.46 -6.52 -6.58
N ASP A 109 -13.06 -5.46 -6.03
CA ASP A 109 -14.28 -4.84 -6.55
C ASP A 109 -13.98 -3.75 -7.58
N VAL A 110 -12.83 -3.06 -7.42
CA VAL A 110 -12.43 -1.91 -8.24
C VAL A 110 -11.01 -2.08 -8.74
N LEU A 111 -10.83 -1.97 -10.05
CA LEU A 111 -9.53 -2.05 -10.70
C LEU A 111 -8.96 -0.65 -10.90
N LEU A 112 -7.75 -0.43 -10.38
CA LEU A 112 -7.03 0.83 -10.48
C LEU A 112 -6.07 0.83 -11.68
N LYS A 113 -5.78 2.04 -12.16
CA LYS A 113 -4.79 2.33 -13.21
C LYS A 113 -3.89 3.48 -12.79
N ASP A 114 -2.73 3.58 -13.42
CA ASP A 114 -1.84 4.74 -13.27
C ASP A 114 -2.60 6.05 -13.51
N GLY A 115 -2.37 7.04 -12.64
CA GLY A 115 -3.02 8.36 -12.71
C GLY A 115 -4.46 8.41 -12.19
N ASN A 116 -5.05 7.30 -11.72
CA ASN A 116 -6.34 7.38 -11.05
C ASN A 116 -6.24 8.22 -9.77
N THR A 117 -7.35 8.83 -9.38
CA THR A 117 -7.49 9.55 -8.10
C THR A 117 -8.61 8.93 -7.28
N LEU A 118 -8.28 8.52 -6.06
CA LEU A 118 -9.22 7.94 -5.11
C LEU A 118 -9.65 9.00 -4.10
N LYS A 119 -10.94 9.30 -4.04
CA LYS A 119 -11.50 10.26 -3.10
C LYS A 119 -11.90 9.56 -1.80
N VAL A 120 -11.06 9.65 -0.79
CA VAL A 120 -11.35 9.15 0.56
C VAL A 120 -12.44 10.02 1.21
N CYS A 121 -12.30 11.34 1.05
CA CYS A 121 -13.27 12.35 1.46
C CYS A 121 -13.00 13.65 0.65
N PRO A 122 -13.82 14.71 0.79
CA PRO A 122 -13.58 15.98 0.09
C PRO A 122 -12.21 16.62 0.38
N CYS A 123 -11.57 16.29 1.50
CA CYS A 123 -10.28 16.84 1.90
C CYS A 123 -9.10 15.88 1.73
N ALA A 124 -9.33 14.63 1.34
CA ALA A 124 -8.29 13.62 1.17
C ALA A 124 -8.47 12.84 -0.13
N GLU A 125 -7.55 13.06 -1.06
CA GLU A 125 -7.46 12.35 -2.33
C GLU A 125 -6.10 11.64 -2.41
N LEU A 126 -6.10 10.42 -2.95
CA LEU A 126 -4.90 9.62 -3.18
C LEU A 126 -4.68 9.49 -4.70
N ALA A 127 -3.58 10.03 -5.20
CA ALA A 127 -3.17 9.79 -6.58
C ALA A 127 -2.46 8.43 -6.69
N VAL A 128 -2.89 7.61 -7.62
CA VAL A 128 -2.32 6.28 -7.89
C VAL A 128 -1.13 6.45 -8.83
N ILE A 129 0.04 5.97 -8.40
CA ILE A 129 1.26 5.91 -9.20
C ILE A 129 1.61 4.44 -9.39
N HIS A 130 1.50 3.92 -10.61
CA HIS A 130 1.86 2.54 -10.92
C HIS A 130 3.39 2.37 -10.90
N THR A 131 3.88 1.54 -10.00
CA THR A 131 5.31 1.29 -9.74
C THR A 131 5.60 -0.22 -9.81
N PRO A 132 5.50 -0.83 -11.02
CA PRO A 132 5.73 -2.27 -11.17
C PRO A 132 7.18 -2.65 -10.89
N GLY A 133 7.37 -3.94 -10.54
CA GLY A 133 8.69 -4.54 -10.38
C GLY A 133 8.84 -5.39 -9.12
N HIS A 134 8.21 -5.03 -8.00
CA HIS A 134 8.01 -5.94 -6.88
C HIS A 134 6.89 -6.93 -7.21
N SER A 135 5.79 -6.43 -7.73
CA SER A 135 4.72 -7.15 -8.42
C SER A 135 4.35 -6.45 -9.73
N PRO A 136 3.62 -7.10 -10.64
CA PRO A 136 3.21 -6.47 -11.90
C PRO A 136 2.27 -5.28 -11.71
N GLY A 137 1.43 -5.31 -10.68
CA GLY A 137 0.46 -4.27 -10.35
C GLY A 137 0.82 -3.42 -9.14
N GLY A 138 2.08 -3.42 -8.70
CA GLY A 138 2.51 -2.61 -7.58
C GLY A 138 2.24 -1.12 -7.78
N ILE A 139 1.66 -0.46 -6.78
CA ILE A 139 1.36 0.97 -6.80
C ILE A 139 1.89 1.69 -5.57
N CYS A 140 2.19 2.97 -5.74
CA CYS A 140 2.30 3.94 -4.66
C CYS A 140 1.07 4.85 -4.64
N LEU A 141 0.73 5.38 -3.46
CA LEU A 141 -0.42 6.27 -3.26
C LEU A 141 0.07 7.60 -2.69
N LEU A 142 -0.16 8.69 -3.41
CA LEU A 142 0.33 10.02 -3.03
C LEU A 142 -0.81 10.92 -2.55
N HIS A 143 -0.67 11.49 -1.35
CA HIS A 143 -1.49 12.57 -0.80
C HIS A 143 -0.61 13.73 -0.34
N GLY A 144 -0.61 14.85 -1.04
CA GLY A 144 0.23 16.00 -0.71
C GLY A 144 1.72 15.64 -0.62
N THR A 145 2.29 15.65 0.57
CA THR A 145 3.68 15.23 0.84
C THR A 145 3.78 13.86 1.51
N THR A 146 2.73 13.07 1.49
CA THR A 146 2.68 11.70 2.03
C THR A 146 2.60 10.71 0.89
N LEU A 147 3.50 9.73 0.84
CA LEU A 147 3.56 8.68 -0.17
C LEU A 147 3.53 7.32 0.52
N PHE A 148 2.47 6.54 0.33
CA PHE A 148 2.43 5.13 0.73
C PHE A 148 3.07 4.32 -0.38
N THR A 149 4.17 3.64 -0.09
CA THR A 149 5.00 3.00 -1.12
C THR A 149 4.77 1.49 -1.25
N GLY A 150 3.97 0.89 -0.35
CA GLY A 150 3.91 -0.56 -0.27
C GLY A 150 5.32 -1.14 -0.27
N ASP A 151 5.54 -2.16 -1.08
CA ASP A 151 6.83 -2.83 -1.20
C ASP A 151 7.67 -2.35 -2.40
N THR A 152 7.44 -1.10 -2.84
CA THR A 152 8.25 -0.47 -3.89
C THR A 152 9.55 0.09 -3.31
N LEU A 153 9.46 0.92 -2.26
CA LEU A 153 10.60 1.64 -1.66
C LEU A 153 10.53 1.55 -0.15
N PHE A 154 11.64 1.15 0.46
CA PHE A 154 11.85 1.11 1.91
C PHE A 154 12.96 2.07 2.31
N ARG A 155 13.08 2.31 3.61
CA ARG A 155 14.19 3.09 4.16
C ARG A 155 15.52 2.40 3.88
N PHE A 156 16.34 3.04 3.01
CA PHE A 156 17.65 2.55 2.53
C PHE A 156 17.58 1.17 1.84
N SER A 157 16.42 0.80 1.31
CA SER A 157 16.23 -0.45 0.60
C SER A 157 15.14 -0.32 -0.47
N VAL A 158 14.94 -1.38 -1.24
CA VAL A 158 13.86 -1.52 -2.22
C VAL A 158 13.18 -2.87 -2.03
N GLY A 159 11.98 -3.02 -2.56
CA GLY A 159 11.26 -4.28 -2.53
C GLY A 159 12.04 -5.41 -3.21
N ARG A 160 11.82 -6.64 -2.75
CA ARG A 160 12.33 -7.81 -3.46
C ARG A 160 11.65 -7.95 -4.82
N SER A 161 12.34 -8.56 -5.75
CA SER A 161 11.86 -8.73 -7.13
C SER A 161 12.12 -10.12 -7.71
N ASP A 162 12.39 -11.07 -6.82
CA ASP A 162 12.69 -12.46 -7.13
C ASP A 162 11.48 -13.40 -7.03
N LEU A 163 10.30 -12.88 -6.63
CA LEU A 163 9.05 -13.61 -6.61
C LEU A 163 8.40 -13.65 -8.01
N PRO A 164 7.48 -14.59 -8.28
CA PRO A 164 6.78 -14.67 -9.55
C PRO A 164 6.10 -13.33 -9.93
N GLY A 165 6.42 -12.83 -11.12
CA GLY A 165 5.95 -11.52 -11.61
C GLY A 165 6.85 -10.34 -11.21
N GLY A 166 7.86 -10.55 -10.36
CA GLY A 166 8.85 -9.54 -10.01
C GLY A 166 9.92 -9.33 -11.07
N ASP A 167 10.44 -8.10 -11.18
CA ASP A 167 11.55 -7.71 -12.05
C ASP A 167 12.31 -6.53 -11.45
N GLY A 168 13.54 -6.77 -10.99
CA GLY A 168 14.34 -5.77 -10.28
C GLY A 168 14.73 -4.56 -11.14
N ARG A 169 14.92 -4.75 -12.45
CA ARG A 169 15.24 -3.66 -13.36
C ARG A 169 14.02 -2.73 -13.52
N THR A 170 12.85 -3.31 -13.68
CA THR A 170 11.58 -2.58 -13.73
C THR A 170 11.30 -1.85 -12.42
N LEU A 171 11.58 -2.46 -11.27
CA LEU A 171 11.41 -1.82 -9.95
C LEU A 171 12.30 -0.58 -9.81
N LEU A 172 13.59 -0.69 -10.10
CA LEU A 172 14.51 0.45 -10.04
C LEU A 172 14.10 1.55 -11.02
N LYS A 173 13.64 1.19 -12.22
CA LYS A 173 13.11 2.14 -13.20
C LYS A 173 11.86 2.84 -12.67
N SER A 174 10.93 2.12 -12.08
CA SER A 174 9.72 2.69 -11.46
C SER A 174 10.08 3.73 -10.40
N ILE A 175 11.02 3.42 -9.51
CA ILE A 175 11.46 4.34 -8.46
C ILE A 175 12.12 5.58 -9.08
N THR A 176 13.06 5.39 -10.00
CA THR A 176 13.86 6.49 -10.55
C THR A 176 13.05 7.41 -11.47
N GLU A 177 12.14 6.86 -12.28
CA GLU A 177 11.36 7.66 -13.23
C GLU A 177 10.09 8.28 -12.62
N LYS A 178 9.46 7.60 -11.64
CA LYS A 178 8.16 8.03 -11.10
C LYS A 178 8.23 8.63 -9.70
N LEU A 179 9.11 8.13 -8.83
CA LEU A 179 9.19 8.62 -7.45
C LEU A 179 10.26 9.69 -7.28
N PHE A 180 11.40 9.59 -7.95
CA PHE A 180 12.48 10.58 -7.83
C PHE A 180 12.11 12.00 -8.33
N PRO A 181 11.20 12.20 -9.31
CA PRO A 181 10.70 13.53 -9.63
C PRO A 181 9.92 14.21 -8.49
N LEU A 182 9.45 13.43 -7.49
CA LEU A 182 8.77 13.99 -6.33
C LEU A 182 9.74 14.83 -5.48
N SER A 183 9.19 15.80 -4.74
CA SER A 183 9.95 16.66 -3.84
C SER A 183 10.68 15.85 -2.77
N ASP A 184 11.90 16.27 -2.40
CA ASP A 184 12.70 15.67 -1.32
C ASP A 184 11.98 15.70 0.03
N LYS A 185 10.99 16.59 0.20
CA LYS A 185 10.16 16.69 1.41
C LYS A 185 9.04 15.65 1.51
N VAL A 186 8.83 14.87 0.46
CA VAL A 186 7.82 13.80 0.49
C VAL A 186 8.30 12.72 1.45
N THR A 187 7.45 12.38 2.43
CA THR A 187 7.66 11.28 3.36
C THR A 187 7.08 10.01 2.75
N ALA A 188 7.92 8.98 2.64
CA ALA A 188 7.53 7.65 2.18
C ALA A 188 7.18 6.76 3.38
N TYR A 189 5.99 6.17 3.32
CA TYR A 189 5.44 5.23 4.29
C TYR A 189 5.43 3.83 3.66
N PRO A 190 6.41 2.98 3.97
CA PRO A 190 6.58 1.68 3.33
C PRO A 190 5.64 0.61 3.87
N GLY A 191 5.49 -0.49 3.11
CA GLY A 191 4.75 -1.67 3.57
C GLY A 191 5.37 -2.34 4.80
N HIS A 192 6.69 -2.22 4.97
CA HIS A 192 7.42 -2.74 6.14
C HIS A 192 8.45 -1.73 6.67
N GLY A 193 8.69 -1.78 7.97
CA GLY A 193 9.72 -0.97 8.64
C GLY A 193 9.34 0.50 8.83
N GLU A 194 10.34 1.35 8.94
CA GLU A 194 10.15 2.75 9.30
C GLU A 194 9.94 3.66 8.08
N PRO A 195 9.21 4.78 8.24
CA PRO A 195 9.14 5.83 7.22
C PRO A 195 10.52 6.44 6.91
N THR A 196 10.61 7.01 5.70
CA THR A 196 11.78 7.74 5.22
C THR A 196 11.35 8.96 4.42
N THR A 197 12.29 9.71 3.84
CA THR A 197 12.00 10.80 2.92
C THR A 197 12.60 10.55 1.55
N MET A 198 11.96 11.08 0.51
CA MET A 198 12.50 10.98 -0.85
C MET A 198 13.91 11.58 -0.94
N GLY A 199 14.20 12.63 -0.17
CA GLY A 199 15.53 13.24 -0.12
C GLY A 199 16.61 12.32 0.47
N GLU A 200 16.28 11.55 1.52
CA GLU A 200 17.19 10.55 2.09
C GLU A 200 17.44 9.40 1.12
N GLU A 201 16.37 8.89 0.48
CA GLU A 201 16.48 7.76 -0.44
C GLU A 201 17.27 8.11 -1.70
N LYS A 202 17.05 9.29 -2.29
CA LYS A 202 17.86 9.78 -3.42
C LYS A 202 19.33 9.88 -3.09
N LYS A 203 19.67 10.21 -1.85
CA LYS A 203 21.06 10.48 -1.42
C LYS A 203 21.78 9.25 -0.90
N TYR A 204 21.08 8.39 -0.17
CA TYR A 204 21.73 7.36 0.63
C TYR A 204 21.27 5.93 0.34
N ASN A 205 20.19 5.71 -0.43
CA ASN A 205 19.73 4.35 -0.72
C ASN A 205 20.77 3.62 -1.60
N PRO A 206 21.39 2.52 -1.10
CA PRO A 206 22.48 1.85 -1.81
C PRO A 206 22.08 1.19 -3.13
N PHE A 207 20.79 0.89 -3.31
CA PHE A 207 20.24 0.34 -4.56
C PHE A 207 20.03 1.40 -5.65
N LEU A 208 19.98 2.68 -5.26
CA LEU A 208 19.60 3.80 -6.11
C LEU A 208 20.74 4.79 -6.34
N VAL A 209 21.72 4.87 -5.40
CA VAL A 209 22.92 5.70 -5.53
C VAL A 209 23.83 5.11 -6.60
N GLY A 210 23.72 5.55 -7.81
CA GLY A 210 24.46 5.03 -8.97
C GLY A 210 23.60 4.83 -10.21
N ALA A 211 22.29 4.74 -10.04
CA ALA A 211 21.34 4.69 -11.15
C ALA A 211 21.20 6.05 -11.88
N TYR A 212 21.79 7.13 -11.32
CA TYR A 212 21.78 8.50 -11.84
C TYR A 212 23.14 9.02 -12.31
N ARG A 213 24.15 8.13 -12.44
CA ARG A 213 25.44 8.53 -13.01
C ARG A 213 25.60 8.06 -14.44
#